data_9e3bee3ea9c24142560b8133fc03e048
#
_entry.id   9e3bee3ea9c24142560b8133fc03e048
#
_cell.length_a   1.000
_cell.length_b   1.000
_cell.length_c   1.000
_cell.angle_alpha   90.00
_cell.angle_beta   90.00
_cell.angle_gamma   90.00
#
_symmetry.space_group_name_H-M   'P 1'
#
loop_
_entity.id
_entity.type
_entity.pdbx_description
1 polymer ?
#
loop_
_entity_poly.entity_id
_entity_poly.type
_entity_poly.pdbx_seq_one_letter_code
_entity_poly.pdbx_strand_id
1 'polypeptide(L)'
;MSSYDALAAGYDALMTDVGYKKRADWLVRQFRKSGVPVRQVLDLACGTGTMACLLARRGYQVTATDGSEEMLTQAMAKAADLESPPLFLHQTMPRLRLVQPVDAAISTMDSLNYLTRPADLQETFRRVYRWLRPGGSFWFDVNTPWKLRRMDHQMYMDETEETFCVWRTFFS
;
A
#
# COMPACT_ATOMS: atom_id res chain seq x y z
N MET A 1 -10.54 8.17 -14.61
CA MET A 1 -11.06 7.91 -13.25
C MET A 1 -10.73 6.46 -12.94
N SER A 2 -9.95 6.20 -11.92
CA SER A 2 -9.64 4.83 -11.49
C SER A 2 -10.87 4.27 -10.76
N SER A 3 -11.06 2.94 -10.72
CA SER A 3 -12.14 2.32 -9.93
C SER A 3 -12.02 2.64 -8.43
N TYR A 4 -10.84 3.02 -7.98
CA TYR A 4 -10.58 3.40 -6.59
C TYR A 4 -10.96 4.84 -6.25
N ASP A 5 -11.08 5.73 -7.23
CA ASP A 5 -11.47 7.12 -6.98
C ASP A 5 -12.89 7.18 -6.40
N ALA A 6 -13.82 6.40 -6.96
CA ALA A 6 -15.19 6.29 -6.46
C ALA A 6 -15.30 5.53 -5.11
N LEU A 7 -14.34 4.66 -4.81
CA LEU A 7 -14.36 3.81 -3.61
C LEU A 7 -13.69 4.47 -2.40
N ALA A 8 -12.86 5.51 -2.62
CA ALA A 8 -11.98 6.06 -1.60
C ALA A 8 -12.71 6.46 -0.31
N ALA A 9 -13.87 7.08 -0.41
CA ALA A 9 -14.65 7.53 0.75
C ALA A 9 -15.16 6.39 1.64
N GLY A 10 -15.54 5.25 1.05
CA GLY A 10 -16.05 4.07 1.77
C GLY A 10 -15.01 2.99 2.02
N TYR A 11 -13.79 3.14 1.50
CA TYR A 11 -12.78 2.09 1.49
C TYR A 11 -12.45 1.54 2.88
N ASP A 12 -12.23 2.41 3.85
CA ASP A 12 -11.87 1.99 5.20
C ASP A 12 -13.00 1.23 5.92
N ALA A 13 -14.25 1.60 5.66
CA ALA A 13 -15.41 0.92 6.21
C ALA A 13 -15.55 -0.52 5.67
N LEU A 14 -15.16 -0.74 4.41
CA LEU A 14 -15.14 -2.07 3.77
C LEU A 14 -13.92 -2.91 4.19
N MET A 15 -12.87 -2.29 4.74
CA MET A 15 -11.59 -2.95 5.05
C MET A 15 -11.37 -3.22 6.55
N THR A 16 -12.44 -3.34 7.33
CA THR A 16 -12.37 -3.53 8.79
C THR A 16 -11.66 -4.83 9.21
N ASP A 17 -11.81 -5.91 8.43
CA ASP A 17 -11.30 -7.25 8.75
C ASP A 17 -9.87 -7.52 8.30
N VAL A 18 -9.21 -6.56 7.64
CA VAL A 18 -7.87 -6.74 7.06
C VAL A 18 -6.77 -6.97 8.09
N GLY A 19 -7.00 -6.59 9.35
CA GLY A 19 -6.02 -6.78 10.42
C GLY A 19 -4.75 -5.94 10.26
N TYR A 20 -4.87 -4.70 9.79
CA TYR A 20 -3.75 -3.77 9.56
C TYR A 20 -2.77 -3.66 10.72
N LYS A 21 -3.26 -3.62 11.98
CA LYS A 21 -2.41 -3.55 13.18
C LYS A 21 -1.47 -4.76 13.26
N LYS A 22 -2.00 -5.98 13.05
CA LYS A 22 -1.20 -7.22 13.08
C LYS A 22 -0.15 -7.25 11.96
N ARG A 23 -0.51 -6.75 10.75
CA ARG A 23 0.41 -6.62 9.61
C ARG A 23 1.51 -5.61 9.90
N ALA A 24 1.17 -4.44 10.45
CA ALA A 24 2.16 -3.43 10.86
C ALA A 24 3.12 -3.97 11.92
N ASP A 25 2.62 -4.71 12.92
CA ASP A 25 3.45 -5.33 13.96
C ASP A 25 4.37 -6.40 13.38
N TRP A 26 3.89 -7.17 12.39
CA TRP A 26 4.72 -8.14 11.67
C TRP A 26 5.85 -7.42 10.90
N LEU A 27 5.54 -6.37 10.14
CA LEU A 27 6.53 -5.56 9.42
C LEU A 27 7.60 -4.99 10.36
N VAL A 28 7.19 -4.43 11.50
CA VAL A 28 8.11 -3.91 12.51
C VAL A 28 9.05 -5.00 13.03
N ARG A 29 8.53 -6.22 13.24
CA ARG A 29 9.39 -7.35 13.61
C ARG A 29 10.40 -7.71 12.51
N GLN A 30 10.00 -7.61 11.22
CA GLN A 30 10.94 -7.84 10.11
C GLN A 30 11.99 -6.71 10.03
N PHE A 31 11.59 -5.46 10.19
CA PHE A 31 12.51 -4.31 10.21
C PHE A 31 13.58 -4.44 11.31
N ARG A 32 13.19 -4.94 12.49
CA ARG A 32 14.14 -5.20 13.59
C ARG A 32 15.13 -6.34 13.30
N LYS A 33 14.77 -7.28 12.43
CA LYS A 33 15.62 -8.40 11.98
C LYS A 33 16.47 -8.02 10.75
N SER A 34 16.22 -6.86 10.16
CA SER A 34 16.99 -6.35 9.03
C SER A 34 18.45 -6.14 9.45
N GLY A 35 19.38 -6.38 8.53
CA GLY A 35 20.81 -6.14 8.75
C GLY A 35 21.19 -4.67 8.83
N VAL A 36 20.25 -3.75 8.61
CA VAL A 36 20.41 -2.29 8.69
C VAL A 36 19.32 -1.68 9.56
N PRO A 37 19.62 -0.62 10.33
CA PRO A 37 18.60 0.09 11.09
C PRO A 37 17.56 0.72 10.16
N VAL A 38 16.29 0.36 10.31
CA VAL A 38 15.19 0.93 9.55
C VAL A 38 14.62 2.14 10.30
N ARG A 39 14.65 3.30 9.66
CA ARG A 39 14.06 4.56 10.13
C ARG A 39 13.15 5.18 9.08
N GLN A 40 13.58 5.14 7.82
CA GLN A 40 12.89 5.69 6.67
C GLN A 40 12.18 4.58 5.90
N VAL A 41 10.87 4.68 5.75
CA VAL A 41 10.05 3.66 5.09
C VAL A 41 9.28 4.29 3.93
N LEU A 42 9.30 3.64 2.79
CA LEU A 42 8.38 3.90 1.67
C LEU A 42 7.16 2.99 1.81
N ASP A 43 5.96 3.57 1.77
CA ASP A 43 4.71 2.85 1.55
C ASP A 43 4.25 3.09 0.11
N LEU A 44 4.45 2.10 -0.76
CA LEU A 44 4.20 2.16 -2.19
C LEU A 44 2.80 1.67 -2.51
N ALA A 45 1.97 2.52 -3.12
CA ALA A 45 0.53 2.33 -3.30
C ALA A 45 -0.19 2.22 -1.95
N CYS A 46 -0.13 3.30 -1.18
CA CYS A 46 -0.58 3.35 0.21
C CYS A 46 -2.11 3.41 0.39
N GLY A 47 -2.88 3.65 -0.69
CA GLY A 47 -4.32 3.85 -0.63
C GLY A 47 -4.70 4.96 0.35
N THR A 48 -5.64 4.69 1.23
CA THR A 48 -6.09 5.63 2.30
C THR A 48 -5.08 5.79 3.45
N GLY A 49 -3.83 5.34 3.28
CA GLY A 49 -2.73 5.61 4.19
C GLY A 49 -2.78 4.89 5.55
N THR A 50 -3.65 3.91 5.73
CA THR A 50 -3.80 3.21 7.03
C THR A 50 -2.49 2.57 7.49
N MET A 51 -1.75 1.88 6.60
CA MET A 51 -0.47 1.28 6.96
C MET A 51 0.59 2.37 7.22
N ALA A 52 0.67 3.40 6.38
CA ALA A 52 1.57 4.53 6.53
C ALA A 52 1.38 5.22 7.91
N CYS A 53 0.14 5.53 8.30
CA CYS A 53 -0.18 6.11 9.60
C CYS A 53 0.19 5.18 10.76
N LEU A 54 -0.04 3.89 10.63
CA LEU A 54 0.33 2.91 11.67
C LEU A 54 1.85 2.82 11.86
N LEU A 55 2.64 2.91 10.80
CA LEU A 55 4.10 2.93 10.90
C LEU A 55 4.60 4.26 11.45
N ALA A 56 4.03 5.39 11.04
CA ALA A 56 4.36 6.71 11.59
C ALA A 56 4.12 6.77 13.12
N ARG A 57 2.98 6.26 13.61
CA ARG A 57 2.70 6.12 15.06
C ARG A 57 3.71 5.24 15.80
N ARG A 58 4.45 4.37 15.11
CA ARG A 58 5.52 3.54 15.67
C ARG A 58 6.90 4.18 15.57
N GLY A 59 6.97 5.46 15.16
CA GLY A 59 8.19 6.26 15.10
C GLY A 59 8.99 6.14 13.80
N TYR A 60 8.43 5.54 12.74
CA TYR A 60 9.06 5.54 11.43
C TYR A 60 8.77 6.85 10.68
N GLN A 61 9.76 7.34 9.95
CA GLN A 61 9.57 8.40 8.97
C GLN A 61 9.05 7.77 7.69
N VAL A 62 7.79 8.05 7.33
CA VAL A 62 7.13 7.39 6.22
C VAL A 62 6.94 8.35 5.06
N THR A 63 7.40 7.94 3.87
CA THR A 63 6.95 8.51 2.59
C THR A 63 5.96 7.53 1.98
N ALA A 64 4.76 8.00 1.66
CA ALA A 64 3.67 7.18 1.13
C ALA A 64 3.27 7.70 -0.25
N THR A 65 3.11 6.80 -1.20
CA THR A 65 2.74 7.18 -2.58
C THR A 65 1.50 6.43 -3.03
N ASP A 66 0.63 7.10 -3.77
CA ASP A 66 -0.49 6.46 -4.45
C ASP A 66 -0.78 7.13 -5.79
N GLY A 67 -1.42 6.42 -6.70
CA GLY A 67 -1.83 6.91 -8.01
C GLY A 67 -3.20 7.59 -8.02
N SER A 68 -3.96 7.54 -6.92
CA SER A 68 -5.27 8.18 -6.76
C SER A 68 -5.16 9.38 -5.82
N GLU A 69 -5.59 10.54 -6.29
CA GLU A 69 -5.66 11.77 -5.48
C GLU A 69 -6.73 11.65 -4.39
N GLU A 70 -7.83 10.95 -4.69
CA GLU A 70 -8.92 10.72 -3.77
C GLU A 70 -8.47 9.85 -2.58
N MET A 71 -7.71 8.79 -2.84
CA MET A 71 -7.10 7.97 -1.79
C MET A 71 -6.16 8.80 -0.92
N LEU A 72 -5.31 9.63 -1.52
CA LEU A 72 -4.39 10.49 -0.80
C LEU A 72 -5.10 11.56 0.03
N THR A 73 -6.24 12.07 -0.44
CA THR A 73 -7.09 12.99 0.33
C THR A 73 -7.56 12.33 1.63
N GLN A 74 -8.05 11.09 1.56
CA GLN A 74 -8.43 10.32 2.75
C GLN A 74 -7.22 10.02 3.65
N ALA A 75 -6.07 9.72 3.06
CA ALA A 75 -4.84 9.46 3.80
C ALA A 75 -4.36 10.69 4.58
N MET A 76 -4.38 11.86 3.95
CA MET A 76 -4.01 13.13 4.60
C MET A 76 -4.98 13.49 5.73
N ALA A 77 -6.29 13.33 5.52
CA ALA A 77 -7.29 13.53 6.57
C ALA A 77 -7.06 12.60 7.78
N LYS A 78 -6.77 11.32 7.53
CA LYS A 78 -6.44 10.31 8.56
C LYS A 78 -5.18 10.63 9.34
N ALA A 79 -4.22 11.30 8.71
CA ALA A 79 -2.93 11.63 9.31
C ALA A 79 -2.90 13.00 10.01
N ALA A 80 -3.98 13.80 9.94
CA ALA A 80 -4.00 15.19 10.38
C ALA A 80 -3.61 15.39 11.87
N ASP A 81 -3.98 14.44 12.73
CA ASP A 81 -3.72 14.50 14.16
C ASP A 81 -2.41 13.79 14.57
N LEU A 82 -1.58 13.36 13.62
CA LEU A 82 -0.31 12.74 13.93
C LEU A 82 0.77 13.80 14.20
N GLU A 83 1.55 13.61 15.26
CA GLU A 83 2.70 14.48 15.58
C GLU A 83 3.75 14.49 14.44
N SER A 84 3.93 13.34 13.80
CA SER A 84 4.84 13.17 12.66
C SER A 84 4.12 12.43 11.53
N PRO A 85 3.31 13.14 10.73
CA PRO A 85 2.53 12.53 9.67
C PRO A 85 3.41 12.01 8.53
N PRO A 86 2.97 10.97 7.80
CA PRO A 86 3.62 10.56 6.56
C PRO A 86 3.67 11.69 5.53
N LEU A 87 4.72 11.71 4.71
CA LEU A 87 4.77 12.52 3.49
C LEU A 87 4.00 11.78 2.38
N PHE A 88 2.87 12.33 1.97
CA PHE A 88 2.08 11.77 0.87
C PHE A 88 2.44 12.39 -0.47
N LEU A 89 2.62 11.54 -1.50
CA LEU A 89 3.01 11.96 -2.85
C LEU A 89 2.11 11.28 -3.90
N HIS A 90 1.49 12.07 -4.76
CA HIS A 90 0.72 11.54 -5.89
C HIS A 90 1.67 11.02 -6.98
N GLN A 91 1.89 9.71 -7.01
CA GLN A 91 2.79 9.05 -7.95
C GLN A 91 2.33 7.62 -8.23
N THR A 92 2.41 7.19 -9.48
CA THR A 92 2.23 5.78 -9.84
C THR A 92 3.52 5.00 -9.58
N MET A 93 3.39 3.72 -9.26
CA MET A 93 4.51 2.83 -8.94
C MET A 93 5.64 2.86 -9.99
N PRO A 94 5.38 2.76 -11.32
CA PRO A 94 6.44 2.81 -12.32
C PRO A 94 7.10 4.18 -12.49
N ARG A 95 6.55 5.23 -11.88
CA ARG A 95 7.09 6.61 -11.93
C ARG A 95 7.63 7.09 -10.60
N LEU A 96 7.86 6.18 -9.66
CA LEU A 96 8.37 6.49 -8.32
C LEU A 96 9.62 7.38 -8.36
N ARG A 97 9.56 8.49 -7.62
CA ARG A 97 10.68 9.39 -7.33
C ARG A 97 10.60 9.83 -5.89
N LEU A 98 11.70 9.70 -5.17
CA LEU A 98 11.80 10.13 -3.78
C LEU A 98 12.79 11.29 -3.66
N VAL A 99 12.72 12.03 -2.57
CA VAL A 99 13.68 13.10 -2.25
C VAL A 99 14.98 12.51 -1.70
N GLN A 100 14.87 11.38 -0.99
CA GLN A 100 16.00 10.70 -0.35
C GLN A 100 15.80 9.18 -0.34
N PRO A 101 16.90 8.40 -0.29
CA PRO A 101 16.80 6.95 -0.17
C PRO A 101 16.15 6.52 1.15
N VAL A 102 15.46 5.37 1.12
CA VAL A 102 14.78 4.76 2.26
C VAL A 102 15.48 3.48 2.72
N ASP A 103 15.26 3.08 3.97
CA ASP A 103 15.84 1.86 4.55
C ASP A 103 15.00 0.63 4.25
N ALA A 104 13.68 0.81 4.12
CA ALA A 104 12.76 -0.23 3.73
C ALA A 104 11.66 0.33 2.82
N ALA A 105 11.14 -0.51 1.94
CA ALA A 105 9.94 -0.26 1.16
C ALA A 105 8.90 -1.34 1.48
N ILE A 106 7.64 -0.96 1.48
CA ILE A 106 6.51 -1.87 1.57
C ILE A 106 5.52 -1.60 0.44
N SER A 107 4.79 -2.63 0.02
CA SER A 107 3.61 -2.52 -0.85
C SER A 107 2.65 -3.62 -0.41
N THR A 108 1.56 -3.25 0.26
CA THR A 108 0.65 -4.20 0.90
C THR A 108 -0.70 -4.23 0.21
N MET A 109 -1.52 -5.25 0.52
CA MET A 109 -2.86 -5.41 -0.03
C MET A 109 -2.85 -5.66 -1.54
N ASP A 110 -1.96 -6.57 -1.95
CA ASP A 110 -1.83 -7.03 -3.36
C ASP A 110 -1.72 -5.91 -4.42
N SER A 111 -1.26 -4.72 -4.01
CA SER A 111 -1.17 -3.55 -4.88
C SER A 111 -0.33 -3.79 -6.15
N LEU A 112 0.71 -4.64 -6.08
CA LEU A 112 1.50 -4.98 -7.27
C LEU A 112 0.72 -5.74 -8.35
N ASN A 113 -0.39 -6.41 -8.01
CA ASN A 113 -1.23 -7.11 -8.97
C ASN A 113 -1.96 -6.16 -9.94
N TYR A 114 -2.04 -4.86 -9.63
CA TYR A 114 -2.58 -3.84 -10.54
C TYR A 114 -1.63 -3.47 -11.69
N LEU A 115 -0.36 -3.89 -11.59
CA LEU A 115 0.61 -3.74 -12.67
C LEU A 115 0.49 -4.91 -13.65
N THR A 116 -0.50 -4.85 -14.54
CA THR A 116 -0.79 -5.92 -15.51
C THR A 116 0.22 -6.00 -16.66
N ARG A 117 1.00 -4.94 -16.90
CA ARG A 117 2.06 -4.94 -17.92
C ARG A 117 3.40 -5.32 -17.30
N PRO A 118 4.08 -6.37 -17.80
CA PRO A 118 5.37 -6.80 -17.26
C PRO A 118 6.42 -5.69 -17.21
N ALA A 119 6.41 -4.77 -18.19
CA ALA A 119 7.33 -3.63 -18.23
C ALA A 119 7.12 -2.67 -17.06
N ASP A 120 5.87 -2.42 -16.63
CA ASP A 120 5.56 -1.55 -15.50
C ASP A 120 5.99 -2.20 -14.17
N LEU A 121 5.79 -3.50 -14.05
CA LEU A 121 6.25 -4.25 -12.89
C LEU A 121 7.78 -4.22 -12.78
N GLN A 122 8.49 -4.49 -13.88
CA GLN A 122 9.94 -4.44 -13.94
C GLN A 122 10.48 -3.04 -13.59
N GLU A 123 9.88 -1.99 -14.17
CA GLU A 123 10.26 -0.60 -13.88
C GLU A 123 10.02 -0.26 -12.40
N THR A 124 8.90 -0.72 -11.83
CA THR A 124 8.60 -0.52 -10.41
C THR A 124 9.69 -1.12 -9.52
N PHE A 125 10.06 -2.39 -9.74
CA PHE A 125 11.15 -3.03 -8.98
C PHE A 125 12.48 -2.30 -9.15
N ARG A 126 12.80 -1.87 -10.39
CA ARG A 126 14.01 -1.09 -10.66
C ARG A 126 14.01 0.25 -9.91
N ARG A 127 12.87 0.92 -9.84
CA ARG A 127 12.72 2.18 -9.10
C ARG A 127 12.84 1.97 -7.60
N VAL A 128 12.16 0.99 -7.04
CA VAL A 128 12.29 0.66 -5.62
C VAL A 128 13.74 0.34 -5.27
N TYR A 129 14.41 -0.52 -6.05
CA TYR A 129 15.81 -0.85 -5.87
C TYR A 129 16.72 0.40 -5.86
N ARG A 130 16.49 1.34 -6.79
CA ARG A 130 17.26 2.58 -6.87
C ARG A 130 17.11 3.46 -5.63
N TRP A 131 15.95 3.44 -4.99
CA TRP A 131 15.65 4.26 -3.83
C TRP A 131 15.89 3.56 -2.50
N LEU A 132 16.15 2.27 -2.49
CA LEU A 132 16.60 1.55 -1.30
C LEU A 132 18.07 1.83 -1.03
N ARG A 133 18.41 2.08 0.24
CA ARG A 133 19.80 2.11 0.68
C ARG A 133 20.42 0.72 0.54
N PRO A 134 21.75 0.62 0.37
CA PRO A 134 22.43 -0.67 0.41
C PRO A 134 22.10 -1.44 1.69
N GLY A 135 21.64 -2.70 1.54
CA GLY A 135 21.15 -3.53 2.63
C GLY A 135 19.69 -3.30 3.01
N GLY A 136 19.01 -2.33 2.40
CA GLY A 136 17.59 -2.11 2.56
C GLY A 136 16.73 -3.24 1.98
N SER A 137 15.46 -3.32 2.37
CA SER A 137 14.55 -4.40 2.01
C SER A 137 13.23 -3.91 1.42
N PHE A 138 12.65 -4.69 0.51
CA PHE A 138 11.32 -4.47 -0.03
C PHE A 138 10.39 -5.62 0.36
N TRP A 139 9.30 -5.30 1.07
CA TRP A 139 8.28 -6.24 1.56
C TRP A 139 6.98 -6.00 0.80
N PHE A 140 6.46 -7.03 0.16
CA PHE A 140 5.21 -6.93 -0.59
C PHE A 140 4.42 -8.24 -0.53
N ASP A 141 3.13 -8.16 -0.77
CA ASP A 141 2.28 -9.32 -0.99
C ASP A 141 1.67 -9.27 -2.40
N VAL A 142 1.38 -10.46 -2.93
CA VAL A 142 0.75 -10.63 -4.23
C VAL A 142 -0.25 -11.78 -4.20
N ASN A 143 -1.30 -11.66 -4.99
CA ASN A 143 -2.20 -12.77 -5.25
C ASN A 143 -1.50 -13.77 -6.17
N THR A 144 -1.43 -15.02 -5.75
CA THR A 144 -0.87 -16.09 -6.57
C THR A 144 -1.88 -16.55 -7.62
N PRO A 145 -1.43 -17.14 -8.76
CA PRO A 145 -2.34 -17.74 -9.74
C PRO A 145 -3.28 -18.78 -9.13
N TRP A 146 -2.83 -19.51 -8.11
CA TRP A 146 -3.66 -20.45 -7.37
C TRP A 146 -4.82 -19.76 -6.65
N LYS A 147 -4.56 -18.65 -5.93
CA LYS A 147 -5.61 -17.87 -5.27
C LYS A 147 -6.59 -17.30 -6.29
N LEU A 148 -6.08 -16.69 -7.36
CA LEU A 148 -6.91 -16.08 -8.40
C LEU A 148 -7.84 -17.10 -9.07
N ARG A 149 -7.35 -18.30 -9.41
CA ARG A 149 -8.19 -19.38 -9.97
C ARG A 149 -9.29 -19.83 -9.00
N ARG A 150 -9.03 -19.85 -7.70
CA ARG A 150 -10.05 -20.21 -6.70
C ARG A 150 -11.11 -19.14 -6.49
N MET A 151 -10.81 -17.91 -6.84
CA MET A 151 -11.76 -16.79 -6.80
C MET A 151 -12.61 -16.67 -8.07
N ASP A 152 -12.33 -17.51 -9.08
CA ASP A 152 -13.05 -17.45 -10.36
C ASP A 152 -14.56 -17.65 -10.17
N HIS A 153 -15.35 -16.84 -10.90
CA HIS A 153 -16.81 -16.79 -10.81
C HIS A 153 -17.38 -16.58 -9.40
N GLN A 154 -16.61 -16.03 -8.47
CA GLN A 154 -17.11 -15.69 -7.15
C GLN A 154 -17.65 -14.25 -7.11
N MET A 155 -18.59 -14.03 -6.23
CA MET A 155 -19.19 -12.73 -5.96
C MET A 155 -19.13 -12.49 -4.44
N TYR A 156 -18.56 -11.35 -4.07
CA TYR A 156 -18.52 -10.88 -2.70
C TYR A 156 -19.35 -9.61 -2.61
N MET A 157 -20.14 -9.48 -1.57
CA MET A 157 -20.94 -8.30 -1.31
C MET A 157 -20.60 -7.78 0.08
N ASP A 158 -20.26 -6.51 0.14
CA ASP A 158 -20.02 -5.79 1.38
C ASP A 158 -20.97 -4.59 1.43
N GLU A 159 -21.66 -4.41 2.54
CA GLU A 159 -22.63 -3.35 2.77
C GLU A 159 -22.31 -2.62 4.07
N THR A 160 -22.34 -1.32 4.01
CA THR A 160 -22.33 -0.41 5.16
C THR A 160 -23.53 0.52 5.06
N GLU A 161 -23.79 1.36 6.07
CA GLU A 161 -24.90 2.35 6.00
C GLU A 161 -24.78 3.30 4.81
N GLU A 162 -23.56 3.55 4.31
CA GLU A 162 -23.29 4.54 3.25
C GLU A 162 -22.78 3.93 1.95
N THR A 163 -22.38 2.65 1.96
CA THR A 163 -21.69 2.03 0.80
C THR A 163 -22.17 0.62 0.57
N PHE A 164 -22.54 0.33 -0.68
CA PHE A 164 -22.80 -1.02 -1.16
C PHE A 164 -21.75 -1.38 -2.22
N CYS A 165 -20.98 -2.44 -1.98
CA CYS A 165 -19.92 -2.86 -2.87
C CYS A 165 -20.12 -4.31 -3.31
N VAL A 166 -20.00 -4.56 -4.62
CA VAL A 166 -20.06 -5.90 -5.21
C VAL A 166 -18.79 -6.18 -5.97
N TRP A 167 -18.06 -7.19 -5.52
CA TRP A 167 -16.86 -7.69 -6.20
C TRP A 167 -17.24 -8.94 -6.99
N ARG A 168 -17.04 -8.91 -8.29
CA ARG A 168 -17.16 -10.09 -9.16
C ARG A 168 -15.78 -10.42 -9.70
N THR A 169 -15.40 -11.68 -9.59
CA THR A 169 -14.09 -12.14 -10.04
C THR A 169 -14.25 -13.07 -11.25
N PHE A 170 -13.42 -12.83 -12.26
CA PHE A 170 -13.32 -13.66 -13.45
C PHE A 170 -11.84 -13.92 -13.72
N PHE A 171 -11.49 -15.17 -13.91
CA PHE A 171 -10.17 -15.57 -14.30
C PHE A 171 -10.14 -15.84 -15.81
N SER A 172 -9.38 -15.08 -16.58
CA SER A 172 -9.20 -15.22 -18.04
C SER A 172 -7.78 -15.58 -18.41
#